data_fd96ba2864176de92dacfd8dd70779a2
#
_entry.id   fd96ba2864176de92dacfd8dd70779a2
#
_cell.length_a   1.000
_cell.length_b   1.000
_cell.length_c   1.000
_cell.angle_alpha   90.00
_cell.angle_beta   90.00
_cell.angle_gamma   90.00
#
_symmetry.space_group_name_H-M   'P 1'
#
loop_
_entity.id
_entity.type
_entity.pdbx_description
1 polymer ?
#
loop_
_entity_poly.entity_id
_entity_poly.type
_entity_poly.pdbx_seq_one_letter_code
_entity_poly.pdbx_strand_id
1 'polypeptide(L)'
;LGIMGTQASACTFLSAPGQAYTEGMGFVQYYFGLPLAMVVLCITFVPAFHRLKVYTAYEFLEQRFDLKTRTLTSSLFLLQRGLSTGISISAPSIILSSLLGWDIIWTNIFMGGLVIIYTMTGGAKAVAYTQQLQLIIIFGGMFIAGYMVIHRLPEGVGISEALHIGGTAGKLNIIS
;
A
#
# COMPACT_ATOMS: atom_id res chain seq x y z
N LEU A 1 11.67 4.48 -7.79
CA LEU A 1 11.51 4.47 -6.33
C LEU A 1 10.16 5.07 -5.91
N GLY A 2 9.74 6.24 -6.43
CA GLY A 2 8.46 6.86 -6.07
C GLY A 2 7.24 5.98 -6.35
N ILE A 3 7.20 5.28 -7.49
CA ILE A 3 6.10 4.36 -7.83
C ILE A 3 6.04 3.19 -6.84
N MET A 4 7.17 2.62 -6.47
CA MET A 4 7.24 1.56 -5.46
C MET A 4 6.80 2.06 -4.08
N GLY A 5 7.22 3.27 -3.69
CA GLY A 5 6.83 3.90 -2.43
C GLY A 5 5.33 4.17 -2.33
N THR A 6 4.67 4.47 -3.44
CA THR A 6 3.23 4.71 -3.48
C THR A 6 2.42 3.43 -3.19
N GLN A 7 2.95 2.25 -3.52
CA GLN A 7 2.29 0.96 -3.28
C GLN A 7 2.59 0.39 -1.88
N ALA A 8 3.75 0.74 -1.29
CA ALA A 8 4.15 0.30 0.03
C ALA A 8 3.49 1.18 1.10
N SER A 9 2.45 0.69 1.75
CA SER A 9 1.76 1.41 2.83
C SER A 9 1.99 0.76 4.19
N ALA A 10 1.85 1.56 5.25
CA ALA A 10 1.87 1.05 6.63
C ALA A 10 0.75 0.02 6.86
N CYS A 11 -0.42 0.21 6.24
CA CYS A 11 -1.51 -0.77 6.29
C CYS A 11 -1.07 -2.13 5.75
N THR A 12 -0.44 -2.16 4.57
CA THR A 12 0.03 -3.42 3.97
C THR A 12 1.12 -4.07 4.82
N PHE A 13 2.05 -3.28 5.36
CA PHE A 13 3.14 -3.78 6.20
C PHE A 13 2.64 -4.45 7.49
N LEU A 14 1.54 -3.95 8.05
CA LEU A 14 0.95 -4.48 9.28
C LEU A 14 -0.07 -5.59 9.02
N SER A 15 -0.93 -5.41 8.00
CA SER A 15 -2.01 -6.35 7.73
C SER A 15 -1.55 -7.64 7.06
N ALA A 16 -0.56 -7.56 6.15
CA ALA A 16 -0.13 -8.75 5.41
C ALA A 16 0.45 -9.88 6.30
N PRO A 17 1.33 -9.60 7.28
CA PRO A 17 1.77 -10.62 8.24
C PRO A 17 0.61 -11.16 9.11
N GLY A 18 -0.31 -10.29 9.54
CA GLY A 18 -1.50 -10.68 10.29
C GLY A 18 -2.39 -11.63 9.50
N GLN A 19 -2.66 -11.30 8.24
CA GLN A 19 -3.45 -12.14 7.33
C GLN A 19 -2.74 -13.47 7.04
N ALA A 20 -1.42 -13.46 6.81
CA ALA A 20 -0.64 -14.67 6.62
C ALA A 20 -0.71 -15.60 7.85
N TYR A 21 -0.73 -15.03 9.05
CA TYR A 21 -0.85 -15.78 10.29
C TYR A 21 -2.24 -16.42 10.45
N THR A 22 -3.31 -15.68 10.18
CA THR A 22 -4.69 -16.16 10.34
C THR A 22 -5.13 -17.10 9.23
N GLU A 23 -4.99 -16.68 7.97
CA GLU A 23 -5.54 -17.35 6.79
C GLU A 23 -4.50 -18.15 5.99
N GLY A 24 -3.21 -17.95 6.29
CA GLY A 24 -2.11 -18.50 5.49
C GLY A 24 -1.75 -17.61 4.31
N MET A 25 -0.86 -18.10 3.43
CA MET A 25 -0.31 -17.34 2.32
C MET A 25 -1.17 -17.37 1.03
N GLY A 26 -2.39 -17.92 1.09
CA GLY A 26 -3.28 -18.00 -0.08
C GLY A 26 -3.59 -16.66 -0.73
N PHE A 27 -3.58 -15.55 0.02
CA PHE A 27 -3.81 -14.20 -0.53
C PHE A 27 -2.71 -13.75 -1.52
N VAL A 28 -1.51 -14.35 -1.47
CA VAL A 28 -0.40 -14.01 -2.37
C VAL A 28 -0.74 -14.31 -3.84
N GLN A 29 -1.63 -15.27 -4.10
CA GLN A 29 -2.08 -15.60 -5.47
C GLN A 29 -2.69 -14.38 -6.20
N TYR A 30 -3.34 -13.46 -5.49
CA TYR A 30 -3.91 -12.24 -6.09
C TYR A 30 -2.84 -11.32 -6.71
N TYR A 31 -1.63 -11.36 -6.16
CA TYR A 31 -0.53 -10.55 -6.70
C TYR A 31 0.01 -11.07 -8.03
N PHE A 32 -0.22 -12.34 -8.38
CA PHE A 32 0.17 -12.88 -9.70
C PHE A 32 -0.62 -12.26 -10.85
N GLY A 33 -1.80 -11.72 -10.59
CA GLY A 33 -2.59 -10.98 -11.57
C GLY A 33 -2.00 -9.62 -11.94
N LEU A 34 -1.21 -8.99 -11.04
CA LEU A 34 -0.64 -7.67 -11.29
C LEU A 34 0.30 -7.62 -12.50
N PRO A 35 1.30 -8.50 -12.68
CA PRO A 35 2.15 -8.50 -13.86
C PRO A 35 1.36 -8.65 -15.15
N LEU A 36 0.35 -9.53 -15.17
CA LEU A 36 -0.50 -9.72 -16.34
C LEU A 36 -1.30 -8.46 -16.67
N ALA A 37 -1.92 -7.84 -15.65
CA ALA A 37 -2.63 -6.58 -15.81
C ALA A 37 -1.72 -5.47 -16.32
N MET A 38 -0.49 -5.37 -15.80
CA MET A 38 0.49 -4.37 -16.24
C MET A 38 0.91 -4.58 -17.71
N VAL A 39 1.10 -5.81 -18.16
CA VAL A 39 1.38 -6.10 -19.57
C VAL A 39 0.23 -5.65 -20.46
N VAL A 40 -1.02 -5.96 -20.10
CA VAL A 40 -2.21 -5.54 -20.86
C VAL A 40 -2.30 -4.01 -20.90
N LEU A 41 -2.10 -3.33 -19.79
CA LEU A 41 -2.13 -1.87 -19.72
C LEU A 41 -1.02 -1.23 -20.58
N CYS A 42 0.19 -1.79 -20.56
CA CYS A 42 1.31 -1.29 -21.36
C CYS A 42 1.08 -1.45 -22.87
N ILE A 43 0.43 -2.53 -23.29
CA ILE A 43 0.17 -2.79 -24.71
C ILE A 43 -1.04 -1.98 -25.22
N THR A 44 -2.07 -1.80 -24.40
CA THR A 44 -3.34 -1.19 -24.82
C THR A 44 -3.45 0.29 -24.46
N PHE A 45 -3.36 0.61 -23.18
CA PHE A 45 -3.66 1.94 -22.64
C PHE A 45 -2.52 2.94 -22.86
N VAL A 46 -1.27 2.54 -22.64
CA VAL A 46 -0.13 3.46 -22.77
C VAL A 46 0.00 4.01 -24.20
N PRO A 47 -0.05 3.21 -25.28
CA PRO A 47 -0.02 3.74 -26.64
C PRO A 47 -1.24 4.61 -26.97
N ALA A 48 -2.42 4.24 -26.47
CA ALA A 48 -3.63 5.03 -26.70
C ALA A 48 -3.52 6.42 -26.09
N PHE A 49 -3.13 6.53 -24.83
CA PHE A 49 -2.97 7.82 -24.15
C PHE A 49 -1.82 8.66 -24.76
N HIS A 50 -0.72 8.00 -25.13
CA HIS A 50 0.40 8.69 -25.77
C HIS A 50 0.02 9.30 -27.14
N ARG A 51 -0.77 8.59 -27.95
CA ARG A 51 -1.26 9.09 -29.25
C ARG A 51 -2.23 10.26 -29.09
N LEU A 52 -3.06 10.24 -28.07
CA LEU A 52 -4.06 11.27 -27.79
C LEU A 52 -3.48 12.54 -27.17
N LYS A 53 -2.21 12.51 -26.73
CA LYS A 53 -1.51 13.62 -26.07
C LYS A 53 -2.29 14.21 -24.88
N VAL A 54 -3.08 13.38 -24.18
CA VAL A 54 -3.82 13.80 -23.00
C VAL A 54 -2.97 13.63 -21.74
N TYR A 55 -3.07 14.57 -20.81
CA TYR A 55 -2.35 14.53 -19.55
C TYR A 55 -3.06 13.65 -18.50
N THR A 56 -4.37 13.52 -18.62
CA THR A 56 -5.18 12.75 -17.65
C THR A 56 -6.27 11.95 -18.37
N ALA A 57 -6.70 10.84 -17.74
CA ALA A 57 -7.84 10.06 -18.21
C ALA A 57 -9.14 10.89 -18.27
N TYR A 58 -9.26 11.91 -17.42
CA TYR A 58 -10.44 12.78 -17.38
C TYR A 58 -10.50 13.73 -18.57
N GLU A 59 -9.37 14.20 -19.05
CA GLU A 59 -9.27 15.00 -20.28
C GLU A 59 -9.66 14.17 -21.51
N PHE A 60 -9.26 12.89 -21.55
CA PHE A 60 -9.71 11.97 -22.59
C PHE A 60 -11.24 11.81 -22.58
N LEU A 61 -11.86 11.71 -21.40
CA LEU A 61 -13.32 11.59 -21.28
C LEU A 61 -14.03 12.86 -21.79
N GLU A 62 -13.47 14.04 -21.52
CA GLU A 62 -14.01 15.29 -22.05
C GLU A 62 -13.96 15.34 -23.59
N GLN A 63 -12.81 14.98 -24.18
CA GLN A 63 -12.63 14.97 -25.64
C GLN A 63 -13.49 13.92 -26.34
N ARG A 64 -13.80 12.80 -25.65
CA ARG A 64 -14.56 11.70 -26.24
C ARG A 64 -16.07 11.84 -26.06
N PHE A 65 -16.52 12.43 -24.95
CA PHE A 65 -17.93 12.56 -24.58
C PHE A 65 -18.31 14.02 -24.40
N ASP A 66 -18.25 14.51 -23.16
CA ASP A 66 -18.57 15.89 -22.81
C ASP A 66 -17.94 16.33 -21.48
N LEU A 67 -18.05 17.62 -21.18
CA LEU A 67 -17.58 18.21 -19.92
C LEU A 67 -18.33 17.66 -18.70
N LYS A 68 -19.59 17.27 -18.85
CA LYS A 68 -20.39 16.71 -17.74
C LYS A 68 -19.83 15.35 -17.29
N THR A 69 -19.46 14.50 -18.24
CA THR A 69 -18.83 13.20 -17.99
C THR A 69 -17.48 13.38 -17.27
N ARG A 70 -16.65 14.32 -17.74
CA ARG A 70 -15.39 14.67 -17.04
C ARG A 70 -15.64 15.09 -15.60
N THR A 71 -16.56 16.04 -15.39
CA THR A 71 -16.86 16.60 -14.07
C THR A 71 -17.39 15.53 -13.12
N LEU A 72 -18.34 14.71 -13.58
CA LEU A 72 -18.88 13.61 -12.77
C LEU A 72 -17.78 12.61 -12.35
N THR A 73 -16.98 12.15 -13.32
CA THR A 73 -15.93 11.17 -13.06
C THR A 73 -14.85 11.73 -12.12
N SER A 74 -14.47 13.00 -12.31
CA SER A 74 -13.51 13.69 -11.43
C SER A 74 -14.05 13.86 -10.01
N SER A 75 -15.33 14.18 -9.86
CA SER A 75 -15.98 14.31 -8.55
C SER A 75 -16.05 12.98 -7.81
N LEU A 76 -16.42 11.90 -8.51
CA LEU A 76 -16.42 10.54 -7.95
C LEU A 76 -15.00 10.10 -7.52
N PHE A 77 -14.00 10.42 -8.34
CA PHE A 77 -12.61 10.13 -7.99
C PHE A 77 -12.16 10.89 -6.74
N LEU A 78 -12.48 12.17 -6.64
CA LEU A 78 -12.12 12.98 -5.46
C LEU A 78 -12.77 12.43 -4.18
N LEU A 79 -14.04 12.05 -4.27
CA LEU A 79 -14.76 11.45 -3.15
C LEU A 79 -14.14 10.12 -2.74
N GLN A 80 -13.90 9.22 -3.69
CA GLN A 80 -13.26 7.93 -3.45
C GLN A 80 -11.85 8.13 -2.85
N ARG A 81 -11.08 9.08 -3.39
CA ARG A 81 -9.72 9.34 -2.92
C ARG A 81 -9.70 9.93 -1.52
N GLY A 82 -10.64 10.83 -1.21
CA GLY A 82 -10.80 11.38 0.13
C GLY A 82 -11.10 10.30 1.17
N LEU A 83 -12.06 9.42 0.90
CA LEU A 83 -12.37 8.29 1.78
C LEU A 83 -11.17 7.33 1.96
N SER A 84 -10.51 6.97 0.87
CA SER A 84 -9.31 6.11 0.91
C SER A 84 -8.18 6.74 1.73
N THR A 85 -7.96 8.04 1.60
CA THR A 85 -6.94 8.76 2.38
C THR A 85 -7.28 8.75 3.87
N GLY A 86 -8.55 8.96 4.23
CA GLY A 86 -9.01 8.89 5.62
C GLY A 86 -8.71 7.52 6.25
N ILE A 87 -9.02 6.43 5.56
CA ILE A 87 -8.71 5.06 6.01
C ILE A 87 -7.19 4.86 6.14
N SER A 88 -6.41 5.38 5.18
CA SER A 88 -4.95 5.25 5.20
C SER A 88 -4.28 5.99 6.36
N ILE A 89 -4.87 7.09 6.84
CA ILE A 89 -4.39 7.83 8.01
C ILE A 89 -4.80 7.13 9.30
N SER A 90 -5.96 6.48 9.35
CA SER A 90 -6.47 5.85 10.56
C SER A 90 -5.60 4.66 11.03
N ALA A 91 -5.06 3.88 10.11
CA ALA A 91 -4.25 2.71 10.46
C ALA A 91 -2.97 3.05 11.27
N PRO A 92 -2.09 3.97 10.82
CA PRO A 92 -0.94 4.40 11.65
C PRO A 92 -1.39 5.14 12.91
N SER A 93 -2.55 5.82 12.91
CA SER A 93 -3.07 6.50 14.08
C SER A 93 -3.50 5.53 15.17
N ILE A 94 -4.09 4.38 14.83
CA ILE A 94 -4.43 3.32 15.80
C ILE A 94 -3.19 2.83 16.52
N ILE A 95 -2.10 2.59 15.77
CA ILE A 95 -0.84 2.11 16.34
C ILE A 95 -0.23 3.16 17.26
N LEU A 96 -0.16 4.40 16.80
CA LEU A 96 0.38 5.50 17.58
C LEU A 96 -0.43 5.74 18.86
N SER A 97 -1.77 5.69 18.76
CA SER A 97 -2.69 5.76 19.89
C SER A 97 -2.43 4.64 20.90
N SER A 98 -2.24 3.40 20.45
CA SER A 98 -1.98 2.26 21.33
C SER A 98 -0.60 2.31 22.01
N LEU A 99 0.41 2.87 21.34
CA LEU A 99 1.77 2.99 21.87
C LEU A 99 1.92 4.16 22.85
N LEU A 100 1.29 5.31 22.56
CA LEU A 100 1.41 6.53 23.35
C LEU A 100 0.27 6.71 24.37
N GLY A 101 -0.77 5.88 24.30
CA GLY A 101 -1.96 6.03 25.15
C GLY A 101 -2.81 7.27 24.83
N TRP A 102 -2.66 7.84 23.64
CA TRP A 102 -3.43 9.00 23.21
C TRP A 102 -4.79 8.59 22.70
N ASP A 103 -5.76 9.51 22.81
CA ASP A 103 -7.06 9.32 22.18
C ASP A 103 -6.93 9.25 20.67
N ILE A 104 -7.64 8.29 20.05
CA ILE A 104 -7.53 7.99 18.61
C ILE A 104 -7.98 9.15 17.74
N ILE A 105 -8.95 9.95 18.19
CA ILE A 105 -9.47 11.10 17.43
C ILE A 105 -8.39 12.17 17.32
N TRP A 106 -7.77 12.51 18.45
CA TRP A 106 -6.68 13.49 18.47
C TRP A 106 -5.46 13.02 17.69
N THR A 107 -5.15 11.73 17.78
CA THR A 107 -4.04 11.13 17.01
C THR A 107 -4.32 11.20 15.50
N ASN A 108 -5.53 10.92 15.05
CA ASN A 108 -5.93 11.06 13.65
C ASN A 108 -5.83 12.52 13.17
N ILE A 109 -6.31 13.47 13.95
CA ILE A 109 -6.23 14.90 13.61
C ILE A 109 -4.78 15.35 13.51
N PHE A 110 -3.95 14.94 14.45
CA PHE A 110 -2.52 15.27 14.47
C PHE A 110 -1.79 14.67 13.24
N MET A 111 -1.98 13.40 12.96
CA MET A 111 -1.38 12.73 11.81
C MET A 111 -1.85 13.31 10.47
N GLY A 112 -3.16 13.52 10.33
CA GLY A 112 -3.73 14.14 9.14
C GLY A 112 -3.23 15.58 8.94
N GLY A 113 -3.17 16.36 10.00
CA GLY A 113 -2.64 17.74 9.99
C GLY A 113 -1.18 17.78 9.55
N LEU A 114 -0.33 16.91 10.09
CA LEU A 114 1.07 16.81 9.67
C LEU A 114 1.20 16.48 8.17
N VAL A 115 0.42 15.51 7.67
CA VAL A 115 0.41 15.15 6.25
C VAL A 115 0.02 16.34 5.39
N ILE A 116 -1.01 17.07 5.76
CA ILE A 116 -1.45 18.27 5.02
C ILE A 116 -0.36 19.32 5.01
N ILE A 117 0.22 19.64 6.17
CA ILE A 117 1.24 20.69 6.29
C ILE A 117 2.45 20.38 5.40
N TYR A 118 3.05 19.18 5.52
CA TYR A 118 4.24 18.90 4.73
C TYR A 118 3.94 18.75 3.23
N THR A 119 2.74 18.28 2.87
CA THR A 119 2.35 18.15 1.46
C THR A 119 2.10 19.51 0.83
N MET A 120 1.46 20.43 1.54
CA MET A 120 1.22 21.80 1.07
C MET A 120 2.51 22.60 0.93
N THR A 121 3.42 22.48 1.88
CA THR A 121 4.68 23.24 1.89
C THR A 121 5.72 22.68 0.93
N GLY A 122 5.83 21.36 0.83
CA GLY A 122 6.88 20.69 0.06
C GLY A 122 6.45 20.15 -1.30
N GLY A 123 5.15 20.07 -1.57
CA GLY A 123 4.59 19.57 -2.82
C GLY A 123 5.04 18.17 -3.19
N ALA A 124 4.97 17.82 -4.48
CA ALA A 124 5.30 16.50 -5.00
C ALA A 124 6.75 16.08 -4.72
N LYS A 125 7.68 17.05 -4.64
CA LYS A 125 9.10 16.77 -4.37
C LYS A 125 9.32 16.28 -2.94
N ALA A 126 8.70 16.91 -1.96
CA ALA A 126 8.77 16.47 -0.56
C ALA A 126 8.14 15.09 -0.39
N VAL A 127 6.98 14.85 -1.01
CA VAL A 127 6.33 13.52 -0.99
C VAL A 127 7.25 12.45 -1.58
N ALA A 128 7.94 12.72 -2.69
CA ALA A 128 8.88 11.78 -3.29
C ALA A 128 10.06 11.42 -2.35
N TYR A 129 10.59 12.39 -1.61
CA TYR A 129 11.65 12.15 -0.63
C TYR A 129 11.15 11.34 0.58
N THR A 130 9.97 11.68 1.11
CA THR A 130 9.37 10.92 2.23
C THR A 130 9.07 9.48 1.84
N GLN A 131 8.63 9.22 0.61
CA GLN A 131 8.42 7.88 0.08
C GLN A 131 9.71 7.06 -0.03
N GLN A 132 10.83 7.69 -0.40
CA GLN A 132 12.13 7.00 -0.42
C GLN A 132 12.57 6.59 0.99
N LEU A 133 12.46 7.50 1.96
CA LEU A 133 12.75 7.21 3.36
C LEU A 133 11.85 6.11 3.91
N GLN A 134 10.56 6.15 3.58
CA GLN A 134 9.57 5.13 3.95
C GLN A 134 9.99 3.75 3.44
N LEU A 135 10.44 3.62 2.20
CA LEU A 135 10.92 2.35 1.65
C LEU A 135 12.11 1.79 2.43
N ILE A 136 13.10 2.64 2.76
CA ILE A 136 14.27 2.23 3.54
C ILE A 136 13.84 1.70 4.91
N ILE A 137 12.91 2.40 5.58
CA ILE A 137 12.40 1.99 6.90
C ILE A 137 11.62 0.68 6.81
N ILE A 138 10.77 0.51 5.78
CA ILE A 138 9.99 -0.72 5.58
C ILE A 138 10.92 -1.92 5.36
N PHE A 139 11.88 -1.81 4.43
CA PHE A 139 12.82 -2.91 4.19
C PHE A 139 13.69 -3.20 5.40
N GLY A 140 14.20 -2.16 6.07
CA GLY A 140 14.96 -2.32 7.32
C GLY A 140 14.14 -3.03 8.40
N GLY A 141 12.89 -2.61 8.58
CA GLY A 141 11.94 -3.25 9.52
C GLY A 141 11.66 -4.71 9.18
N MET A 142 11.49 -5.04 7.89
CA MET A 142 11.30 -6.43 7.44
C MET A 142 12.52 -7.31 7.78
N PHE A 143 13.74 -6.82 7.52
CA PHE A 143 14.96 -7.57 7.84
C PHE A 143 15.12 -7.79 9.35
N ILE A 144 14.87 -6.75 10.15
CA ILE A 144 14.92 -6.84 11.62
C ILE A 144 13.84 -7.81 12.13
N ALA A 145 12.61 -7.72 11.64
CA ALA A 145 11.53 -8.62 12.02
C ALA A 145 11.86 -10.07 11.65
N GLY A 146 12.37 -10.32 10.44
CA GLY A 146 12.82 -11.65 10.01
C GLY A 146 13.93 -12.21 10.91
N TYR A 147 14.93 -11.39 11.22
CA TYR A 147 16.00 -11.77 12.16
C TYR A 147 15.45 -12.12 13.54
N MET A 148 14.56 -11.28 14.10
CA MET A 148 13.94 -11.53 15.40
C MET A 148 13.10 -12.79 15.44
N VAL A 149 12.36 -13.09 14.38
CA VAL A 149 11.57 -14.34 14.28
C VAL A 149 12.51 -15.54 14.33
N ILE A 150 13.59 -15.53 13.55
CA ILE A 150 14.56 -16.63 13.53
C ILE A 150 15.23 -16.79 14.89
N HIS A 151 15.63 -15.69 15.52
CA HIS A 151 16.30 -15.73 16.82
C HIS A 151 15.39 -16.15 18.00
N ARG A 152 14.07 -15.99 17.83
CA ARG A 152 13.07 -16.39 18.84
C ARG A 152 12.45 -17.76 18.60
N LEU A 153 12.96 -18.54 17.65
CA LEU A 153 12.54 -19.92 17.50
C LEU A 153 12.87 -20.72 18.77
N PRO A 154 11.99 -21.65 19.20
CA PRO A 154 12.26 -22.53 20.34
C PRO A 154 13.56 -23.33 20.16
N GLU A 155 14.24 -23.64 21.27
CA GLU A 155 15.43 -24.48 21.23
C GLU A 155 15.12 -25.84 20.59
N GLY A 156 15.92 -26.20 19.57
CA GLY A 156 15.75 -27.43 18.81
C GLY A 156 14.91 -27.30 17.53
N VAL A 157 14.31 -26.12 17.27
CA VAL A 157 13.56 -25.88 16.01
C VAL A 157 14.41 -25.02 15.07
N GLY A 158 14.95 -25.63 14.01
CA GLY A 158 15.63 -24.92 12.93
C GLY A 158 14.65 -24.25 11.95
N ILE A 159 15.16 -23.37 11.10
CA ILE A 159 14.36 -22.69 10.05
C ILE A 159 13.64 -23.72 9.16
N SER A 160 14.33 -24.81 8.81
CA SER A 160 13.78 -25.90 7.98
C SER A 160 12.60 -26.59 8.64
N GLU A 161 12.70 -26.84 9.94
CA GLU A 161 11.62 -27.45 10.73
C GLU A 161 10.44 -26.51 10.92
N ALA A 162 10.71 -25.21 11.18
CA ALA A 162 9.66 -24.19 11.25
C ALA A 162 8.89 -24.07 9.94
N LEU A 163 9.58 -24.11 8.79
CA LEU A 163 8.95 -24.12 7.47
C LEU A 163 8.15 -25.40 7.23
N HIS A 164 8.64 -26.56 7.66
CA HIS A 164 7.92 -27.82 7.55
C HIS A 164 6.64 -27.82 8.38
N ILE A 165 6.70 -27.31 9.60
CA ILE A 165 5.52 -27.13 10.49
C ILE A 165 4.50 -26.19 9.84
N GLY A 166 4.94 -25.04 9.31
CA GLY A 166 4.09 -24.10 8.58
C GLY A 166 3.44 -24.72 7.34
N GLY A 167 4.18 -25.57 6.62
CA GLY A 167 3.69 -26.31 5.45
C GLY A 167 2.64 -27.36 5.82
N THR A 168 2.88 -28.16 6.85
CA THR A 168 1.91 -29.18 7.33
C THR A 168 0.65 -28.55 7.92
N ALA A 169 0.76 -27.34 8.49
CA ALA A 169 -0.38 -26.56 8.94
C ALA A 169 -1.16 -25.85 7.78
N GLY A 170 -0.75 -26.06 6.53
CA GLY A 170 -1.39 -25.44 5.36
C GLY A 170 -1.17 -23.94 5.21
N LYS A 171 -0.35 -23.32 6.08
CA LYS A 171 -0.14 -21.86 6.09
C LYS A 171 0.74 -21.37 4.95
N LEU A 172 1.56 -22.24 4.35
CA LEU A 172 2.44 -21.92 3.23
C LEU A 172 1.82 -22.19 1.85
N ASN A 173 0.59 -22.70 1.80
CA ASN A 173 -0.09 -22.94 0.52
C ASN A 173 -0.46 -21.61 -0.13
N ILE A 174 0.15 -21.33 -1.29
CA ILE A 174 -0.11 -20.12 -2.09
C ILE A 174 -1.25 -20.36 -3.07
N ILE A 175 -1.42 -21.61 -3.53
CA ILE A 175 -2.45 -22.00 -4.49
C ILE A 175 -3.32 -23.05 -3.79
N SER A 176 -4.59 -22.79 -3.66
CA SER A 176 -5.61 -23.71 -3.14
C SER A 176 -6.48 -24.22 -4.27
#